data_88159e675c90e69f1db2daad73f9fb8d
#
_entry.id   88159e675c90e69f1db2daad73f9fb8d
#
_cell.length_a   1.000
_cell.length_b   1.000
_cell.length_c   1.000
_cell.angle_alpha   90.00
_cell.angle_beta   90.00
_cell.angle_gamma   90.00
#
_symmetry.space_group_name_H-M   'P 1'
#
loop_
_entity.id
_entity.type
_entity.pdbx_description
1 polymer ?
#
loop_
_entity_poly.entity_id
_entity_poly.type
_entity_poly.pdbx_seq_one_letter_code
_entity_poly.pdbx_strand_id
1 'polypeptide(L)' 'MPPQNRPSSSRLSTATTPAHVKSRQFSHLNSQLAQLQAHLADLDNHVRITAIQAEAMKRLGAQHASMYILLS' A
#
# COMPACT_ATOMS: atom_id res chain seq x y z
N MET A 1 -42.69 24.03 -1.62
CA MET A 1 -43.02 23.57 -0.28
C MET A 1 -41.98 22.61 0.26
N PRO A 2 -41.19 23.13 1.15
CA PRO A 2 -40.11 22.31 1.68
C PRO A 2 -40.57 21.05 2.40
N PRO A 3 -41.66 21.09 3.22
CA PRO A 3 -42.07 19.87 3.94
C PRO A 3 -42.46 18.72 3.02
N GLN A 4 -43.07 19.03 1.89
CA GLN A 4 -43.48 18.02 0.95
C GLN A 4 -42.31 17.41 0.22
N ASN A 5 -41.33 18.23 -0.10
CA ASN A 5 -40.14 17.77 -0.79
C ASN A 5 -39.28 16.90 0.09
N ARG A 6 -39.25 17.19 1.38
CA ARG A 6 -38.43 16.41 2.31
C ARG A 6 -38.77 14.94 2.35
N PRO A 7 -40.04 14.56 2.50
CA PRO A 7 -40.38 13.12 2.52
C PRO A 7 -39.99 12.46 1.19
N SER A 8 -40.25 13.11 0.09
CA SER A 8 -39.88 12.55 -1.22
C SER A 8 -38.37 12.41 -1.36
N SER A 9 -37.63 13.42 -0.94
CA SER A 9 -36.18 13.38 -0.99
C SER A 9 -35.65 12.28 -0.12
N SER A 10 -36.23 12.11 1.08
CA SER A 10 -35.80 11.07 1.98
C SER A 10 -36.02 9.67 1.38
N ARG A 11 -37.18 9.48 0.76
CA ARG A 11 -37.48 8.20 0.12
C ARG A 11 -36.52 7.92 -1.04
N LEU A 12 -36.30 8.92 -1.85
CA LEU A 12 -35.37 8.77 -2.96
C LEU A 12 -33.96 8.50 -2.46
N SER A 13 -33.53 9.22 -1.44
CA SER A 13 -32.24 8.99 -0.83
C SER A 13 -32.14 7.59 -0.28
N THR A 14 -33.16 7.11 0.40
CA THR A 14 -33.18 5.77 0.95
C THR A 14 -33.13 4.72 -0.16
N ALA A 15 -33.88 4.96 -1.24
CA ALA A 15 -33.90 4.01 -2.35
C ALA A 15 -32.57 3.94 -3.09
N THR A 16 -31.86 5.08 -3.23
CA THR A 16 -30.58 5.13 -3.94
C THR A 16 -29.41 4.90 -3.02
N THR A 17 -29.59 5.03 -1.72
CA THR A 17 -28.51 4.88 -0.74
C THR A 17 -27.73 3.58 -0.87
N PRO A 18 -28.36 2.41 -1.02
CA PRO A 18 -27.62 1.17 -1.15
C PRO A 18 -26.70 1.16 -2.38
N ALA A 19 -27.17 1.70 -3.50
CA ALA A 19 -26.35 1.77 -4.69
C ALA A 19 -25.18 2.75 -4.50
N HIS A 20 -25.44 3.88 -3.87
CA HIS A 20 -24.37 4.85 -3.55
C HIS A 20 -23.38 4.28 -2.58
N VAL A 21 -23.86 3.59 -1.56
CA VAL A 21 -22.98 2.97 -0.58
C VAL A 21 -22.09 1.91 -1.24
N LYS A 22 -22.69 1.08 -2.08
CA LYS A 22 -21.90 0.08 -2.82
C LYS A 22 -20.87 0.74 -3.71
N SER A 23 -21.26 1.77 -4.43
CA SER A 23 -20.36 2.48 -5.31
C SER A 23 -19.19 3.09 -4.54
N ARG A 24 -19.47 3.70 -3.40
CA ARG A 24 -18.44 4.27 -2.55
C ARG A 24 -17.55 3.18 -1.98
N GLN A 25 -18.14 2.07 -1.58
CA GLN A 25 -17.38 0.95 -1.04
C GLN A 25 -16.46 0.38 -2.09
N PHE A 26 -16.91 0.22 -3.33
CA PHE A 26 -16.06 -0.23 -4.41
C PHE A 26 -14.93 0.73 -4.69
N SER A 27 -15.23 2.03 -4.74
CA SER A 27 -14.21 3.05 -4.93
C SER A 27 -13.19 3.02 -3.80
N HIS A 28 -13.67 2.88 -2.59
CA HIS A 28 -12.81 2.83 -1.41
C HIS A 28 -11.93 1.59 -1.44
N LEU A 29 -12.50 0.44 -1.78
CA LEU A 29 -11.76 -0.81 -1.91
C LEU A 29 -10.71 -0.71 -3.01
N ASN A 30 -11.07 -0.12 -4.14
CA ASN A 30 -10.11 0.10 -5.22
C ASN A 30 -8.96 0.98 -4.79
N SER A 31 -9.26 2.04 -4.04
CA SER A 31 -8.22 2.92 -3.50
C SER A 31 -7.31 2.17 -2.54
N GLN A 32 -7.90 1.39 -1.65
CA GLN A 32 -7.13 0.61 -0.69
C GLN A 32 -6.28 -0.44 -1.39
N LEU A 33 -6.83 -1.07 -2.41
CA LEU A 33 -6.09 -2.05 -3.19
C LEU A 33 -4.90 -1.41 -3.90
N ALA A 34 -5.11 -0.23 -4.48
CA ALA A 34 -4.03 0.51 -5.12
C ALA A 34 -2.95 0.89 -4.12
N GLN A 35 -3.34 1.33 -2.92
CA GLN A 35 -2.39 1.64 -1.85
C GLN A 35 -1.63 0.40 -1.42
N LEU A 36 -2.32 -0.72 -1.29
CA LEU A 36 -1.68 -1.97 -0.92
C LEU A 36 -0.66 -2.40 -1.97
N GLN A 37 -1.02 -2.28 -3.25
CA GLN A 37 -0.11 -2.58 -4.34
C GLN A 37 1.14 -1.69 -4.30
N ALA A 38 0.94 -0.40 -4.02
CA ALA A 38 2.04 0.54 -3.88
C ALA A 38 2.94 0.17 -2.70
N HIS A 39 2.34 -0.21 -1.58
CA HIS A 39 3.10 -0.63 -0.41
C HIS A 39 3.87 -1.92 -0.67
N LEU A 40 3.27 -2.86 -1.39
CA LEU A 40 3.94 -4.10 -1.76
C LEU A 40 5.13 -3.83 -2.67
N ALA A 41 4.96 -2.94 -3.64
CA ALA A 41 6.06 -2.56 -4.54
C ALA A 41 7.19 -1.90 -3.76
N ASP A 42 6.83 -1.04 -2.81
CA ASP A 42 7.79 -0.37 -1.96
C ASP A 42 8.54 -1.37 -1.07
N LEU A 43 7.82 -2.30 -0.48
CA LEU A 43 8.41 -3.36 0.33
C LEU A 43 9.35 -4.23 -0.50
N ASP A 44 8.93 -4.61 -1.70
CA ASP A 44 9.77 -5.38 -2.62
C ASP A 44 11.08 -4.64 -2.91
N ASN A 45 10.98 -3.34 -3.15
CA ASN A 45 12.15 -2.49 -3.38
C ASN A 45 13.07 -2.45 -2.16
N HIS A 46 12.50 -2.32 -0.97
CA HIS A 46 13.28 -2.35 0.28
C HIS A 46 13.99 -3.68 0.47
N VAL A 47 13.31 -4.77 0.17
CA VAL A 47 13.91 -6.11 0.27
C VAL A 47 15.08 -6.23 -0.69
N ARG A 48 14.94 -5.73 -1.91
CA ARG A 48 16.02 -5.76 -2.89
C ARG A 48 17.21 -4.93 -2.43
N ILE A 49 16.96 -3.75 -1.94
CA ILE A 49 18.03 -2.88 -1.42
C ILE A 49 18.74 -3.55 -0.27
N THR A 50 17.98 -4.14 0.65
CA THR A 50 18.55 -4.85 1.79
C THR A 50 19.39 -6.03 1.34
N ALA A 51 18.95 -6.77 0.33
CA ALA A 51 19.72 -7.88 -0.22
C ALA A 51 21.03 -7.42 -0.84
N ILE A 52 20.99 -6.29 -1.57
CA ILE A 52 22.19 -5.70 -2.15
C ILE A 52 23.17 -5.26 -1.06
N GLN A 53 22.66 -4.64 -0.01
CA GLN A 53 23.47 -4.21 1.12
C GLN A 53 24.09 -5.40 1.85
N ALA A 54 23.32 -6.46 2.05
CA ALA A 54 23.81 -7.67 2.68
C ALA A 54 24.94 -8.30 1.86
N GLU A 55 24.78 -8.31 0.55
CA GLU A 55 25.80 -8.82 -0.36
C GLU A 55 27.07 -7.97 -0.29
N ALA A 56 26.92 -6.66 -0.24
CA ALA A 56 28.04 -5.74 -0.12
C ALA A 56 28.78 -5.93 1.20
N MET A 57 28.03 -6.11 2.29
CA MET A 57 28.62 -6.36 3.61
C MET A 57 29.36 -7.70 3.64
N LYS A 58 28.84 -8.70 2.98
CA LYS A 58 29.47 -10.01 2.86
C LYS A 58 30.83 -9.89 2.14
N ARG A 59 30.85 -9.15 1.03
CA ARG A 59 32.09 -8.91 0.28
C ARG A 59 33.11 -8.15 1.10
N LEU A 60 32.65 -7.13 1.78
CA LEU A 60 33.52 -6.32 2.63
C LEU A 60 34.12 -7.16 3.74
N GLY A 61 33.29 -7.99 4.38
CA GLY A 61 33.77 -8.90 5.41
C GLY A 61 34.81 -9.89 4.88
N ALA A 62 34.58 -10.43 3.68
CA ALA A 62 35.51 -11.35 3.05
C ALA A 62 36.84 -10.64 2.73
N GLN A 63 36.79 -9.40 2.23
CA GLN A 63 37.99 -8.62 1.97
C GLN A 63 38.77 -8.35 3.24
N HIS A 64 38.08 -7.96 4.31
CA HIS A 64 38.75 -7.70 5.57
C HIS A 64 39.37 -8.96 6.15
N ALA A 65 38.68 -10.09 6.04
CA ALA A 65 39.24 -11.37 6.49
C ALA A 65 40.49 -11.75 5.73
N SER A 66 40.47 -11.54 4.40
CA SER A 66 41.64 -11.80 3.56
C SER A 66 42.81 -10.90 3.95
N MET A 67 42.55 -9.63 4.15
CA MET A 67 43.60 -8.70 4.55
C MET A 67 44.18 -9.05 5.91
N TYR A 68 43.31 -9.44 6.84
CA TYR A 68 43.75 -9.86 8.16
C TYR A 68 44.67 -11.06 8.09
N ILE A 69 44.30 -12.04 7.28
CA ILE A 69 45.11 -13.23 7.11
C ILE A 69 46.48 -12.89 6.49
N LEU A 70 46.50 -12.01 5.52
CA LEU A 70 47.73 -11.57 4.89
C LEU A 70 48.67 -10.84 5.84
N LEU A 71 48.07 -10.08 6.76
CA LEU A 71 48.85 -9.30 7.71
C LEU A 71 49.33 -10.13 8.89
N SER A 72 48.64 -11.20 9.16
CA SER A 72 49.03 -12.07 10.26
C SER A 72 50.10 -13.07 9.82
#